data_86da2488a5f7063dd2bb5902afde1acd
#
_entry.id   86da2488a5f7063dd2bb5902afde1acd
#
_cell.length_a   1.000
_cell.length_b   1.000
_cell.length_c   1.000
_cell.angle_alpha   90.00
_cell.angle_beta   90.00
_cell.angle_gamma   90.00
#
_symmetry.space_group_name_H-M   'P 1'
#
loop_
_entity.id
_entity.type
_entity.pdbx_description
1 polymer ?
#
loop_
_entity_poly.entity_id
_entity_poly.type
_entity_poly.pdbx_seq_one_letter_code
_entity_poly.pdbx_strand_id
1 'polypeptide(L)'
;MLLQSTSFLYESAPMYHVDQSPFLNAVLQFRTSMDPFVLLHFLKSIEVAMGRQKTFANGPRVLDLDIVLFGDKVIDSDSLTIPHPRAHERAFVLLPLGDIDSDIFIPRRNQTVGHLTRQIPLSERRSLRRVFPLGKDPHGFHKLEDFKRRTLVMGILNVTPDSFSDGGRYLAEEKAVKHALQLVADGADIVDIGGESTRPHASPVSIEEEIRRVVPVIRCFP
;
A
#
# COMPACT_ATOMS: atom_id res chain seq x y z
N MET A 1 0.66 0.57 18.40
CA MET A 1 0.11 1.25 17.23
C MET A 1 -0.74 0.25 16.46
N LEU A 2 -1.99 0.59 16.10
CA LEU A 2 -2.94 -0.28 15.42
C LEU A 2 -3.39 0.38 14.11
N LEU A 3 -3.15 -0.29 12.97
CA LEU A 3 -3.61 0.16 11.66
C LEU A 3 -5.15 0.12 11.62
N GLN A 4 -5.77 1.19 11.15
CA GLN A 4 -7.23 1.33 11.01
C GLN A 4 -7.65 1.27 9.55
N SER A 5 -7.00 2.03 8.68
CA SER A 5 -7.27 2.05 7.25
C SER A 5 -6.06 2.49 6.43
N THR A 6 -6.11 2.21 5.14
CA THR A 6 -5.10 2.60 4.16
C THR A 6 -5.79 3.22 2.95
N SER A 7 -5.15 4.21 2.33
CA SER A 7 -5.55 4.69 1.02
C SER A 7 -5.14 3.71 -0.10
N PHE A 8 -5.60 3.98 -1.31
CA PHE A 8 -4.92 3.46 -2.50
C PHE A 8 -3.49 4.00 -2.61
N LEU A 9 -2.68 3.33 -3.43
CA LEU A 9 -1.34 3.77 -3.78
C LEU A 9 -1.40 4.69 -5.00
N TYR A 10 -0.67 5.81 -4.95
CA TYR A 10 -0.64 6.82 -6.02
C TYR A 10 0.77 7.06 -6.52
N GLU A 11 0.93 7.02 -7.84
CA GLU A 11 2.14 7.46 -8.52
C GLU A 11 2.06 8.96 -8.79
N SER A 12 3.11 9.70 -8.44
CA SER A 12 3.28 11.13 -8.75
C SER A 12 4.60 11.40 -9.44
N ALA A 13 4.61 12.37 -10.34
CA ALA A 13 5.85 12.91 -10.90
C ALA A 13 6.68 13.62 -9.80
N PRO A 14 8.01 13.64 -9.93
CA PRO A 14 8.88 14.44 -9.06
C PRO A 14 8.57 15.93 -9.15
N MET A 15 8.46 16.63 -7.99
CA MET A 15 8.09 18.06 -7.99
C MET A 15 9.29 19.00 -8.16
N TYR A 16 10.49 18.64 -7.65
CA TYR A 16 11.62 19.57 -7.55
C TYR A 16 12.80 19.19 -8.45
N HIS A 17 13.10 17.92 -8.57
CA HIS A 17 14.14 17.38 -9.43
C HIS A 17 13.47 16.41 -10.39
N VAL A 18 13.31 16.85 -11.64
CA VAL A 18 12.57 16.09 -12.67
C VAL A 18 13.31 14.85 -13.16
N ASP A 19 14.63 14.80 -12.96
CA ASP A 19 15.48 13.67 -13.36
C ASP A 19 15.58 12.60 -12.27
N GLN A 20 14.44 12.11 -11.83
CA GLN A 20 14.33 10.98 -10.90
C GLN A 20 13.04 10.21 -11.16
N SER A 21 13.01 8.96 -10.68
CA SER A 21 11.84 8.10 -10.83
C SER A 21 10.59 8.69 -10.17
N PRO A 22 9.38 8.37 -10.65
CA PRO A 22 8.13 8.72 -9.98
C PRO A 22 8.12 8.25 -8.52
N PHE A 23 7.38 8.98 -7.69
CA PHE A 23 7.16 8.64 -6.29
C PHE A 23 5.85 7.88 -6.11
N LEU A 24 5.86 6.93 -5.18
CA LEU A 24 4.66 6.28 -4.68
C LEU A 24 4.22 6.95 -3.39
N ASN A 25 2.94 7.29 -3.29
CA ASN A 25 2.37 7.97 -2.14
C ASN A 25 1.14 7.22 -1.65
N ALA A 26 1.01 7.09 -0.34
CA ALA A 26 -0.16 6.55 0.32
C ALA A 26 -0.36 7.24 1.67
N VAL A 27 -1.56 7.15 2.21
CA VAL A 27 -1.88 7.57 3.58
C VAL A 27 -2.32 6.36 4.39
N LEU A 28 -1.81 6.26 5.60
CA LEU A 28 -2.14 5.23 6.57
C LEU A 28 -2.77 5.88 7.79
N GLN A 29 -3.91 5.36 8.24
CA GLN A 29 -4.54 5.78 9.48
C GLN A 29 -4.24 4.79 10.59
N PHE A 30 -3.69 5.28 11.68
CA PHE A 30 -3.38 4.48 12.86
C PHE A 30 -4.06 5.01 14.11
N ARG A 31 -4.40 4.10 15.03
CA ARG A 31 -4.67 4.41 16.42
C ARG A 31 -3.41 4.18 17.24
N THR A 32 -3.00 5.17 18.02
CA THR A 32 -1.81 5.10 18.88
C THR A 32 -2.03 5.81 20.20
N SER A 33 -1.34 5.35 21.24
CA SER A 33 -1.21 6.04 22.55
C SER A 33 0.09 6.84 22.65
N MET A 34 0.94 6.83 21.62
CA MET A 34 2.19 7.59 21.61
C MET A 34 1.90 9.08 21.60
N ASP A 35 2.74 9.85 22.30
CA ASP A 35 2.81 11.29 22.11
C ASP A 35 3.30 11.61 20.68
N PRO A 36 2.86 12.72 20.04
CA PRO A 36 3.26 13.08 18.68
C PRO A 36 4.78 13.16 18.45
N PHE A 37 5.54 13.65 19.43
CA PHE A 37 7.00 13.73 19.30
C PHE A 37 7.67 12.35 19.41
N VAL A 38 7.16 11.48 20.29
CA VAL A 38 7.59 10.09 20.37
C VAL A 38 7.29 9.35 19.07
N LEU A 39 6.10 9.57 18.50
CA LEU A 39 5.73 9.01 17.20
C LEU A 39 6.67 9.51 16.10
N LEU A 40 7.00 10.80 16.06
CA LEU A 40 7.95 11.35 15.10
C LEU A 40 9.29 10.62 15.16
N HIS A 41 9.86 10.47 16.36
CA HIS A 41 11.13 9.77 16.54
C HIS A 41 11.05 8.30 16.09
N PHE A 42 9.94 7.63 16.41
CA PHE A 42 9.69 6.26 15.97
C PHE A 42 9.64 6.15 14.44
N LEU A 43 8.90 7.04 13.76
CA LEU A 43 8.83 7.06 12.30
C LEU A 43 10.21 7.33 11.67
N LYS A 44 10.98 8.25 12.21
CA LYS A 44 12.33 8.52 11.71
C LYS A 44 13.30 7.34 11.95
N SER A 45 13.11 6.55 13.00
CA SER A 45 13.87 5.31 13.21
C SER A 45 13.55 4.25 12.14
N ILE A 46 12.28 4.14 11.72
CA ILE A 46 11.87 3.26 10.62
C ILE A 46 12.54 3.69 9.30
N GLU A 47 12.52 4.99 8.97
CA GLU A 47 13.18 5.48 7.75
C GLU A 47 14.67 5.10 7.72
N VAL A 48 15.37 5.25 8.85
CA VAL A 48 16.77 4.85 8.97
C VAL A 48 16.95 3.34 8.80
N ALA A 49 16.11 2.54 9.45
CA ALA A 49 16.16 1.08 9.34
C ALA A 49 15.87 0.59 7.89
N MET A 50 15.07 1.35 7.14
CA MET A 50 14.79 1.09 5.71
C MET A 50 15.88 1.61 4.76
N GLY A 51 17.01 2.07 5.30
CA GLY A 51 18.16 2.48 4.50
C GLY A 51 18.17 3.95 4.07
N ARG A 52 17.38 4.83 4.72
CA ARG A 52 17.44 6.27 4.44
C ARG A 52 18.83 6.82 4.70
N GLN A 53 19.47 7.33 3.68
CA GLN A 53 20.71 8.07 3.79
C GLN A 53 20.44 9.57 3.71
N LYS A 54 21.25 10.38 4.40
CA LYS A 54 21.23 11.83 4.25
C LYS A 54 21.81 12.19 2.88
N THR A 55 20.92 12.54 1.95
CA THR A 55 21.27 13.11 0.65
C THR A 55 21.04 14.62 0.67
N PHE A 56 21.06 15.27 -0.48
CA PHE A 56 20.70 16.69 -0.61
C PHE A 56 19.19 16.93 -0.38
N ALA A 57 18.81 18.17 -0.12
CA ALA A 57 17.40 18.54 0.10
C ALA A 57 16.52 18.14 -1.10
N ASN A 58 15.39 17.44 -0.84
CA ASN A 58 14.46 16.90 -1.84
C ASN A 58 15.06 15.85 -2.79
N GLY A 59 16.19 15.23 -2.43
CA GLY A 59 16.78 14.12 -3.16
C GLY A 59 15.96 12.81 -3.03
N PRO A 60 16.28 11.81 -3.88
CA PRO A 60 15.62 10.52 -3.83
C PRO A 60 15.81 9.85 -2.47
N ARG A 61 14.76 9.21 -1.98
CA ARG A 61 14.77 8.49 -0.70
C ARG A 61 13.91 7.24 -0.80
N VAL A 62 14.34 6.19 -0.10
CA VAL A 62 13.63 4.90 -0.09
C VAL A 62 12.25 5.04 0.55
N LEU A 63 12.18 5.78 1.67
CA LEU A 63 10.96 6.00 2.42
C LEU A 63 10.98 7.39 3.07
N ASP A 64 9.81 8.05 3.08
CA ASP A 64 9.56 9.31 3.76
C ASP A 64 8.26 9.20 4.54
N LEU A 65 8.30 9.34 5.86
CA LEU A 65 7.17 9.17 6.76
C LEU A 65 6.87 10.49 7.46
N ASP A 66 5.75 11.11 7.07
CA ASP A 66 5.29 12.37 7.63
C ASP A 66 4.02 12.19 8.47
N ILE A 67 3.92 12.90 9.60
CA ILE A 67 2.69 12.99 10.38
C ILE A 67 1.83 14.09 9.75
N VAL A 68 0.80 13.71 9.00
CA VAL A 68 -0.08 14.66 8.32
C VAL A 68 -1.06 15.29 9.31
N LEU A 69 -1.73 14.45 10.12
CA LEU A 69 -2.70 14.82 11.14
C LEU A 69 -2.47 13.97 12.39
N PHE A 70 -2.90 14.47 13.55
CA PHE A 70 -2.89 13.71 14.80
C PHE A 70 -4.12 14.08 15.64
N GLY A 71 -5.24 13.41 15.38
CA GLY A 71 -6.54 13.81 15.90
C GLY A 71 -6.80 15.28 15.58
N ASP A 72 -7.30 16.02 16.57
CA ASP A 72 -7.57 17.47 16.45
C ASP A 72 -6.40 18.34 16.92
N LYS A 73 -5.22 17.74 17.18
CA LYS A 73 -4.08 18.49 17.71
C LYS A 73 -3.53 19.47 16.69
N VAL A 74 -3.19 20.64 17.18
CA VAL A 74 -2.44 21.67 16.49
C VAL A 74 -1.12 21.86 17.24
N ILE A 75 -0.01 21.56 16.55
CA ILE A 75 1.35 21.68 17.10
C ILE A 75 2.13 22.61 16.18
N ASP A 76 2.93 23.49 16.77
CA ASP A 76 3.82 24.40 16.05
C ASP A 76 5.14 24.50 16.81
N SER A 77 6.13 23.74 16.39
CA SER A 77 7.46 23.72 16.97
C SER A 77 8.52 23.55 15.89
N ASP A 78 9.77 23.78 16.23
CA ASP A 78 10.90 23.63 15.30
C ASP A 78 11.03 22.22 14.73
N SER A 79 10.64 21.19 15.50
CA SER A 79 10.79 19.79 15.13
C SER A 79 9.52 19.15 14.54
N LEU A 80 8.34 19.69 14.85
CA LEU A 80 7.06 19.09 14.45
C LEU A 80 5.97 20.14 14.29
N THR A 81 5.35 20.17 13.14
CA THR A 81 4.16 20.98 12.87
C THR A 81 3.00 20.07 12.46
N ILE A 82 1.88 20.15 13.20
CA ILE A 82 0.64 19.40 12.93
C ILE A 82 -0.53 20.39 12.89
N PRO A 83 -1.40 20.35 11.89
CA PRO A 83 -1.33 19.62 10.63
C PRO A 83 -0.05 19.91 9.86
N HIS A 84 0.42 18.93 9.06
CA HIS A 84 1.62 19.16 8.22
C HIS A 84 1.46 20.43 7.40
N PRO A 85 2.44 21.35 7.38
CA PRO A 85 2.28 22.73 6.86
C PRO A 85 1.73 22.80 5.44
N ARG A 86 2.14 21.87 4.59
CA ARG A 86 1.80 21.86 3.16
C ARG A 86 0.81 20.76 2.76
N ALA A 87 0.19 20.05 3.71
CA ALA A 87 -0.74 18.98 3.39
C ALA A 87 -1.93 19.46 2.56
N HIS A 88 -2.42 20.66 2.86
CA HIS A 88 -3.62 21.26 2.25
C HIS A 88 -3.46 21.73 0.80
N GLU A 89 -2.24 21.79 0.28
CA GLU A 89 -1.92 22.27 -1.08
C GLU A 89 -1.35 21.16 -1.98
N ARG A 90 -1.23 19.92 -1.47
CA ARG A 90 -0.59 18.81 -2.17
C ARG A 90 -1.61 17.75 -2.57
N ALA A 91 -1.82 17.57 -3.85
CA ALA A 91 -2.73 16.55 -4.37
C ALA A 91 -2.34 15.14 -3.91
N PHE A 92 -1.03 14.82 -3.86
CA PHE A 92 -0.53 13.51 -3.43
C PHE A 92 -0.67 13.22 -1.92
N VAL A 93 -1.13 14.21 -1.14
CA VAL A 93 -1.56 14.04 0.26
C VAL A 93 -3.08 14.01 0.35
N LEU A 94 -3.77 14.99 -0.28
CA LEU A 94 -5.22 15.15 -0.14
C LEU A 94 -6.02 14.03 -0.83
N LEU A 95 -5.57 13.55 -2.01
CA LEU A 95 -6.27 12.46 -2.70
C LEU A 95 -6.21 11.15 -1.90
N PRO A 96 -5.03 10.68 -1.45
CA PRO A 96 -4.96 9.50 -0.56
C PRO A 96 -5.70 9.70 0.77
N LEU A 97 -5.66 10.88 1.37
CA LEU A 97 -6.38 11.16 2.60
C LEU A 97 -7.90 11.09 2.40
N GLY A 98 -8.37 11.56 1.23
CA GLY A 98 -9.77 11.48 0.81
C GLY A 98 -10.26 10.05 0.53
N ASP A 99 -9.37 9.11 0.21
CA ASP A 99 -9.72 7.68 0.11
C ASP A 99 -10.07 7.07 1.47
N ILE A 100 -9.45 7.58 2.54
CA ILE A 100 -9.75 7.15 3.92
C ILE A 100 -11.08 7.75 4.36
N ASP A 101 -11.20 9.09 4.30
CA ASP A 101 -12.41 9.81 4.61
C ASP A 101 -12.31 11.25 4.09
N SER A 102 -13.24 11.65 3.21
CA SER A 102 -13.31 13.00 2.65
C SER A 102 -13.77 14.06 3.66
N ASP A 103 -14.42 13.64 4.74
CA ASP A 103 -14.98 14.51 5.76
C ASP A 103 -13.99 14.82 6.89
N ILE A 104 -12.80 14.22 6.87
CA ILE A 104 -11.72 14.58 7.79
C ILE A 104 -11.51 16.10 7.76
N PHE A 105 -11.60 16.70 8.93
CA PHE A 105 -11.44 18.13 9.14
C PHE A 105 -9.96 18.46 9.37
N ILE A 106 -9.48 19.51 8.71
CA ILE A 106 -8.10 20.01 8.88
C ILE A 106 -8.15 21.28 9.77
N PRO A 107 -7.74 21.20 11.05
CA PRO A 107 -8.00 22.26 12.04
C PRO A 107 -7.53 23.65 11.62
N ARG A 108 -6.28 23.80 11.13
CA ARG A 108 -5.73 25.11 10.74
C ARG A 108 -6.40 25.75 9.52
N ARG A 109 -7.11 24.95 8.72
CA ARG A 109 -7.76 25.43 7.48
C ARG A 109 -9.27 25.62 7.64
N ASN A 110 -9.83 25.10 8.72
CA ASN A 110 -11.27 25.11 8.96
C ASN A 110 -12.06 24.53 7.77
N GLN A 111 -11.53 23.51 7.14
CA GLN A 111 -12.09 22.90 5.94
C GLN A 111 -11.89 21.38 5.97
N THR A 112 -12.77 20.65 5.27
CA THR A 112 -12.61 19.21 5.10
C THR A 112 -11.64 18.88 3.98
N VAL A 113 -11.08 17.66 4.03
CA VAL A 113 -10.21 17.12 2.98
C VAL A 113 -10.89 17.19 1.62
N GLY A 114 -12.17 16.78 1.53
CA GLY A 114 -12.94 16.83 0.27
C GLY A 114 -13.10 18.26 -0.26
N HIS A 115 -13.26 19.26 0.63
CA HIS A 115 -13.32 20.68 0.21
C HIS A 115 -11.97 21.15 -0.35
N LEU A 116 -10.88 20.89 0.38
CA LEU A 116 -9.52 21.24 -0.06
C LEU A 116 -9.13 20.53 -1.36
N THR A 117 -9.49 19.25 -1.49
CA THR A 117 -9.23 18.49 -2.72
C THR A 117 -9.89 19.13 -3.94
N ARG A 118 -11.08 19.68 -3.80
CA ARG A 118 -11.75 20.39 -4.91
C ARG A 118 -11.05 21.68 -5.31
N GLN A 119 -10.31 22.33 -4.41
CA GLN A 119 -9.53 23.53 -4.70
C GLN A 119 -8.23 23.25 -5.47
N ILE A 120 -7.70 22.00 -5.41
CA ILE A 120 -6.53 21.60 -6.20
C ILE A 120 -6.89 21.64 -7.69
N PRO A 121 -6.04 22.22 -8.55
CA PRO A 121 -6.23 22.24 -9.99
C PRO A 121 -6.53 20.87 -10.56
N LEU A 122 -7.48 20.78 -11.50
CA LEU A 122 -7.89 19.50 -12.09
C LEU A 122 -6.73 18.80 -12.80
N SER A 123 -5.83 19.56 -13.43
CA SER A 123 -4.61 19.06 -14.07
C SER A 123 -3.71 18.33 -13.08
N GLU A 124 -3.50 18.92 -11.90
CA GLU A 124 -2.68 18.31 -10.84
C GLU A 124 -3.35 17.06 -10.27
N ARG A 125 -4.66 17.09 -9.99
CA ARG A 125 -5.39 15.88 -9.55
C ARG A 125 -5.33 14.75 -10.57
N ARG A 126 -5.38 15.06 -11.87
CA ARG A 126 -5.30 14.08 -12.97
C ARG A 126 -3.88 13.58 -13.24
N SER A 127 -2.86 14.30 -12.80
CA SER A 127 -1.47 13.83 -12.92
C SER A 127 -1.13 12.71 -11.94
N LEU A 128 -1.87 12.60 -10.82
CA LEU A 128 -1.74 11.47 -9.91
C LEU A 128 -2.50 10.26 -10.44
N ARG A 129 -1.84 9.13 -10.47
CA ARG A 129 -2.39 7.87 -10.97
C ARG A 129 -2.47 6.85 -9.87
N ARG A 130 -3.65 6.26 -9.67
CA ARG A 130 -3.76 5.07 -8.82
C ARG A 130 -3.01 3.93 -9.47
N VAL A 131 -2.18 3.26 -8.69
CA VAL A 131 -1.38 2.13 -9.14
C VAL A 131 -1.60 0.93 -8.22
N PHE A 132 -1.43 -0.24 -8.78
CA PHE A 132 -1.61 -1.50 -8.09
C PHE A 132 -0.30 -2.29 -8.14
N PRO A 133 0.18 -2.85 -7.02
CA PRO A 133 1.42 -3.62 -6.98
C PRO A 133 1.19 -5.04 -7.56
N LEU A 134 0.71 -5.09 -8.81
CA LEU A 134 0.47 -6.33 -9.54
C LEU A 134 1.41 -6.36 -10.76
N GLY A 135 2.27 -7.33 -10.84
CA GLY A 135 3.16 -7.46 -11.99
C GLY A 135 4.35 -8.37 -11.72
N LYS A 136 4.97 -8.83 -12.80
CA LYS A 136 6.18 -9.67 -12.77
C LYS A 136 7.44 -8.89 -12.38
N ASP A 137 7.42 -7.58 -12.53
CA ASP A 137 8.51 -6.69 -12.15
C ASP A 137 8.26 -6.22 -10.70
N PRO A 138 9.18 -6.43 -9.77
CA PRO A 138 9.05 -5.90 -8.40
C PRO A 138 8.94 -4.36 -8.36
N HIS A 139 9.28 -3.67 -9.45
CA HIS A 139 9.04 -2.24 -9.66
C HIS A 139 7.85 -1.95 -10.59
N GLY A 140 7.18 -2.99 -11.10
CA GLY A 140 6.05 -2.90 -12.02
C GLY A 140 4.74 -2.64 -11.27
N PHE A 141 4.20 -1.44 -11.40
CA PHE A 141 2.87 -1.12 -10.94
C PHE A 141 1.94 -0.98 -12.13
N HIS A 142 0.83 -1.73 -12.11
CA HIS A 142 -0.23 -1.52 -13.08
C HIS A 142 -1.02 -0.26 -12.75
N LYS A 143 -1.32 0.54 -13.77
CA LYS A 143 -2.21 1.70 -13.67
C LYS A 143 -3.66 1.23 -13.85
N LEU A 144 -4.59 1.97 -13.28
CA LEU A 144 -6.02 1.66 -13.45
C LEU A 144 -6.43 1.62 -14.95
N GLU A 145 -5.77 2.44 -15.79
CA GLU A 145 -5.98 2.46 -17.24
C GLU A 145 -5.57 1.15 -17.93
N ASP A 146 -4.61 0.42 -17.39
CA ASP A 146 -4.15 -0.86 -17.95
C ASP A 146 -5.25 -1.91 -17.85
N PHE A 147 -6.03 -1.89 -16.75
CA PHE A 147 -7.18 -2.78 -16.56
C PHE A 147 -8.38 -2.45 -17.50
N LYS A 148 -8.40 -1.25 -18.08
CA LYS A 148 -9.43 -0.86 -19.04
C LYS A 148 -9.11 -1.26 -20.48
N ARG A 149 -7.89 -1.65 -20.78
CA ARG A 149 -7.44 -1.99 -22.13
C ARG A 149 -7.74 -3.41 -22.55
N ARG A 150 -7.78 -4.33 -21.61
CA ARG A 150 -8.08 -5.74 -21.83
C ARG A 150 -8.61 -6.39 -20.56
N THR A 151 -9.31 -7.50 -20.72
CA THR A 151 -9.68 -8.35 -19.59
C THR A 151 -8.41 -9.03 -19.04
N LEU A 152 -8.25 -8.99 -17.74
CA LEU A 152 -7.23 -9.76 -17.02
C LEU A 152 -7.86 -11.07 -16.55
N VAL A 153 -7.10 -12.15 -16.64
CA VAL A 153 -7.48 -13.47 -16.16
C VAL A 153 -6.80 -13.72 -14.82
N MET A 154 -7.60 -13.99 -13.78
CA MET A 154 -7.09 -14.38 -12.46
C MET A 154 -7.25 -15.89 -12.29
N GLY A 155 -6.12 -16.61 -12.20
CA GLY A 155 -6.08 -18.02 -11.86
C GLY A 155 -6.17 -18.20 -10.35
N ILE A 156 -7.07 -19.07 -9.88
CA ILE A 156 -7.26 -19.36 -8.45
C ILE A 156 -6.48 -20.61 -8.06
N LEU A 157 -5.60 -20.48 -7.08
CA LEU A 157 -4.85 -21.58 -6.47
C LEU A 157 -5.23 -21.76 -5.01
N ASN A 158 -5.97 -22.83 -4.69
CA ASN A 158 -6.31 -23.16 -3.32
C ASN A 158 -5.27 -24.10 -2.72
N VAL A 159 -4.55 -23.64 -1.70
CA VAL A 159 -3.55 -24.44 -0.95
C VAL A 159 -4.22 -24.99 0.33
N THR A 160 -5.18 -25.87 0.13
CA THR A 160 -5.88 -26.53 1.25
C THR A 160 -5.42 -28.00 1.39
N PRO A 161 -5.53 -28.61 2.59
CA PRO A 161 -5.14 -30.01 2.80
C PRO A 161 -5.76 -30.98 1.81
N ASP A 162 -7.01 -30.74 1.42
CA ASP A 162 -7.75 -31.59 0.50
C ASP A 162 -7.30 -31.46 -0.95
N SER A 163 -6.67 -30.35 -1.32
CA SER A 163 -6.25 -30.08 -2.70
C SER A 163 -5.00 -30.85 -3.09
N PHE A 164 -4.18 -31.31 -2.12
CA PHE A 164 -2.88 -31.94 -2.38
C PHE A 164 -2.58 -33.11 -1.41
N SER A 165 -3.59 -33.85 -0.96
CA SER A 165 -3.55 -34.80 0.16
C SER A 165 -2.65 -36.03 -0.01
N ASP A 166 -2.10 -36.30 -1.20
CA ASP A 166 -1.49 -37.61 -1.51
C ASP A 166 0.01 -37.76 -1.23
N GLY A 167 0.67 -36.84 -0.52
CA GLY A 167 2.12 -36.96 -0.47
C GLY A 167 2.91 -36.16 0.56
N GLY A 168 2.31 -35.75 1.64
CA GLY A 168 3.03 -34.96 2.67
C GLY A 168 3.27 -33.50 2.28
N ARG A 169 3.75 -32.70 3.25
CA ARG A 169 3.82 -31.24 3.16
C ARG A 169 4.68 -30.72 2.00
N TYR A 170 5.88 -31.25 1.82
CA TYR A 170 6.79 -30.81 0.75
C TYR A 170 6.25 -31.11 -0.64
N LEU A 171 5.64 -32.28 -0.82
CA LEU A 171 5.04 -32.65 -2.09
C LEU A 171 3.81 -31.80 -2.42
N ALA A 172 3.07 -31.36 -1.40
CA ALA A 172 1.94 -30.45 -1.55
C ALA A 172 2.41 -29.05 -1.99
N GLU A 173 3.49 -28.52 -1.43
CA GLU A 173 4.09 -27.24 -1.82
C GLU A 173 4.59 -27.27 -3.27
N GLU A 174 5.34 -28.31 -3.67
CA GLU A 174 5.81 -28.48 -5.05
C GLU A 174 4.66 -28.60 -6.07
N LYS A 175 3.62 -29.37 -5.75
CA LYS A 175 2.42 -29.46 -6.58
C LYS A 175 1.71 -28.12 -6.72
N ALA A 176 1.59 -27.35 -5.64
CA ALA A 176 0.99 -26.04 -5.63
C ALA A 176 1.77 -25.06 -6.50
N VAL A 177 3.11 -25.01 -6.36
CA VAL A 177 3.99 -24.16 -7.19
C VAL A 177 3.87 -24.56 -8.67
N LYS A 178 3.91 -25.86 -8.98
CA LYS A 178 3.76 -26.34 -10.35
C LYS A 178 2.40 -25.96 -10.93
N HIS A 179 1.33 -26.04 -10.18
CA HIS A 179 0.00 -25.62 -10.64
C HIS A 179 -0.07 -24.10 -10.83
N ALA A 180 0.53 -23.31 -9.92
CA ALA A 180 0.63 -21.86 -10.10
C ALA A 180 1.35 -21.48 -11.41
N LEU A 181 2.48 -22.13 -11.69
CA LEU A 181 3.23 -21.93 -12.94
C LEU A 181 2.41 -22.37 -14.17
N GLN A 182 1.63 -23.43 -14.05
CA GLN A 182 0.73 -23.86 -15.12
C GLN A 182 -0.36 -22.82 -15.40
N LEU A 183 -0.98 -22.24 -14.35
CA LEU A 183 -1.96 -21.16 -14.50
C LEU A 183 -1.36 -19.97 -15.29
N VAL A 184 -0.12 -19.58 -14.99
CA VAL A 184 0.59 -18.53 -15.74
C VAL A 184 0.84 -18.95 -17.20
N ALA A 185 1.27 -20.18 -17.43
CA ALA A 185 1.51 -20.70 -18.77
C ALA A 185 0.22 -20.77 -19.61
N ASP A 186 -0.91 -21.05 -18.96
CA ASP A 186 -2.25 -21.09 -19.58
C ASP A 186 -2.84 -19.69 -19.80
N GLY A 187 -2.13 -18.63 -19.40
CA GLY A 187 -2.49 -17.24 -19.71
C GLY A 187 -3.07 -16.45 -18.53
N ALA A 188 -2.96 -16.92 -17.30
CA ALA A 188 -3.31 -16.11 -16.15
C ALA A 188 -2.37 -14.90 -16.00
N ASP A 189 -2.94 -13.74 -15.82
CA ASP A 189 -2.24 -12.48 -15.55
C ASP A 189 -1.95 -12.31 -14.06
N ILE A 190 -2.81 -12.88 -13.23
CA ILE A 190 -2.77 -12.82 -11.76
C ILE A 190 -2.98 -14.24 -11.25
N VAL A 191 -2.27 -14.62 -10.20
CA VAL A 191 -2.52 -15.85 -9.45
C VAL A 191 -2.96 -15.49 -8.04
N ASP A 192 -4.19 -15.85 -7.70
CA ASP A 192 -4.76 -15.69 -6.35
C ASP A 192 -4.49 -16.96 -5.55
N ILE A 193 -3.70 -16.83 -4.48
CA ILE A 193 -3.26 -17.97 -3.65
C ILE A 193 -3.97 -17.90 -2.30
N GLY A 194 -4.92 -18.81 -2.07
CA GLY A 194 -5.70 -18.89 -0.83
C GLY A 194 -5.38 -20.14 -0.02
N GLY A 195 -5.28 -20.00 1.30
CA GLY A 195 -5.09 -21.13 2.25
C GLY A 195 -6.37 -21.59 2.91
N GLU A 196 -7.48 -20.90 2.71
CA GLU A 196 -8.81 -21.24 3.20
C GLU A 196 -9.72 -21.68 2.07
N SER A 197 -10.64 -22.61 2.36
CA SER A 197 -11.62 -23.08 1.40
C SER A 197 -12.87 -22.19 1.42
N THR A 198 -13.27 -21.67 0.27
CA THR A 198 -14.52 -20.91 0.10
C THR A 198 -15.74 -21.80 -0.14
N ARG A 199 -15.61 -23.14 -0.03
CA ARG A 199 -16.73 -24.07 -0.18
C ARG A 199 -17.76 -23.89 0.94
N PRO A 200 -19.06 -24.07 0.65
CA PRO A 200 -20.09 -24.09 1.69
C PRO A 200 -19.71 -25.08 2.79
N HIS A 201 -19.85 -24.66 4.06
CA HIS A 201 -19.54 -25.47 5.26
C HIS A 201 -18.05 -25.79 5.49
N ALA A 202 -17.11 -25.14 4.78
CA ALA A 202 -15.70 -25.25 5.14
C ALA A 202 -15.46 -24.67 6.54
N SER A 203 -14.61 -25.33 7.33
CA SER A 203 -14.22 -24.80 8.63
C SER A 203 -13.33 -23.59 8.48
N PRO A 204 -13.54 -22.51 9.25
CA PRO A 204 -12.65 -21.34 9.26
C PRO A 204 -11.21 -21.75 9.59
N VAL A 205 -10.26 -21.07 8.97
CA VAL A 205 -8.83 -21.29 9.17
C VAL A 205 -8.26 -20.12 9.96
N SER A 206 -7.39 -20.39 10.96
CA SER A 206 -6.72 -19.31 11.67
C SER A 206 -5.72 -18.58 10.76
N ILE A 207 -5.42 -17.32 11.06
CA ILE A 207 -4.46 -16.50 10.31
C ILE A 207 -3.09 -17.20 10.26
N GLU A 208 -2.64 -17.76 11.37
CA GLU A 208 -1.34 -18.45 11.47
C GLU A 208 -1.30 -19.70 10.57
N GLU A 209 -2.40 -20.45 10.52
CA GLU A 209 -2.50 -21.62 9.66
C GLU A 209 -2.55 -21.22 8.19
N GLU A 210 -3.28 -20.18 7.83
CA GLU A 210 -3.33 -19.69 6.46
C GLU A 210 -1.96 -19.19 6.00
N ILE A 211 -1.26 -18.39 6.81
CA ILE A 211 0.13 -17.97 6.56
C ILE A 211 1.04 -19.18 6.34
N ARG A 212 0.90 -20.20 7.15
CA ARG A 212 1.70 -21.43 7.05
C ARG A 212 1.49 -22.17 5.73
N ARG A 213 0.29 -22.09 5.15
CA ARG A 213 -0.05 -22.73 3.88
C ARG A 213 0.42 -21.92 2.67
N VAL A 214 0.17 -20.62 2.64
CA VAL A 214 0.37 -19.80 1.43
C VAL A 214 1.79 -19.27 1.30
N VAL A 215 2.44 -18.87 2.39
CA VAL A 215 3.76 -18.22 2.33
C VAL A 215 4.86 -19.09 1.70
N PRO A 216 4.97 -20.40 1.98
CA PRO A 216 5.94 -21.25 1.31
C PRO A 216 5.76 -21.28 -0.21
N VAL A 217 4.51 -21.37 -0.69
CA VAL A 217 4.20 -21.38 -2.12
C VAL A 217 4.57 -20.05 -2.77
N ILE A 218 4.22 -18.92 -2.11
CA ILE A 218 4.57 -17.57 -2.61
C ILE A 218 6.09 -17.38 -2.71
N ARG A 219 6.85 -17.87 -1.73
CA ARG A 219 8.33 -17.75 -1.73
C ARG A 219 9.02 -18.55 -2.84
N CYS A 220 8.41 -19.64 -3.27
CA CYS A 220 8.92 -20.47 -4.36
C CYS A 220 8.45 -20.00 -5.76
N PHE A 221 7.56 -18.99 -5.79
CA PHE A 221 7.08 -18.41 -7.05
C PHE A 221 8.15 -17.46 -7.60
N PRO A 222 8.54 -17.57 -8.91
CA PRO A 222 9.60 -16.77 -9.51
C PRO A 222 9.22 -15.30 -9.68
#